data_dd2b34216594700166e42bdaf68f1f1a
#
_entry.id   dd2b34216594700166e42bdaf68f1f1a
#
_cell.length_a   1.000
_cell.length_b   1.000
_cell.length_c   1.000
_cell.angle_alpha   90.00
_cell.angle_beta   90.00
_cell.angle_gamma   90.00
#
_symmetry.space_group_name_H-M   'P 1'
#
loop_
_entity.id
_entity.type
_entity.pdbx_description
1 polymer ?
#
loop_
_entity_poly.entity_id
_entity_poly.type
_entity_poly.pdbx_seq_one_letter_code
_entity_poly.pdbx_strand_id
1 'polypeptide(L)'
;MKIAVYGITRSGKTTFVNKCINYLNKTHNHALHIKPSDILFKIANDELNSKYYHTSEKNMNYIHTKYLKKINSLKYNAILFDCHCAYWDKNWQLYSILSEIDIKGYDKFIYLNTDSKTILTRLDLSDSSKHIIGITLERIDEWKKYEISALVNILKPINKNLEIINKKSDEDVILNEIENQMKVKM
;
A
#
# COMPACT_ATOMS: atom_id res chain seq x y z
N MET A 1 11.91 4.88 9.70
CA MET A 1 10.71 3.98 9.80
C MET A 1 10.04 3.85 8.44
N LYS A 2 9.65 2.64 8.04
CA LYS A 2 8.98 2.34 6.77
C LYS A 2 7.56 1.84 7.01
N ILE A 3 6.56 2.55 6.49
CA ILE A 3 5.14 2.32 6.78
C ILE A 3 4.42 1.99 5.49
N ALA A 4 3.87 0.78 5.38
CA ALA A 4 3.05 0.37 4.26
C ALA A 4 1.56 0.68 4.52
N VAL A 5 0.94 1.45 3.64
CA VAL A 5 -0.47 1.82 3.70
C VAL A 5 -1.22 1.09 2.60
N TYR A 6 -2.08 0.18 3.00
CA TYR A 6 -2.89 -0.67 2.13
C TYR A 6 -4.35 -0.22 2.10
N GLY A 7 -5.10 -0.77 1.19
CA GLY A 7 -6.53 -0.56 0.98
C GLY A 7 -6.85 -0.62 -0.51
N ILE A 8 -8.07 -0.94 -0.86
CA ILE A 8 -8.48 -1.06 -2.26
C ILE A 8 -8.40 0.27 -3.01
N THR A 9 -8.52 0.22 -4.32
CA THR A 9 -8.56 1.42 -5.18
C THR A 9 -9.63 2.38 -4.67
N ARG A 10 -9.33 3.69 -4.66
CA ARG A 10 -10.21 4.79 -4.16
C ARG A 10 -10.51 4.78 -2.65
N SER A 11 -9.86 3.97 -1.86
CA SER A 11 -9.98 4.03 -0.39
C SER A 11 -9.41 5.32 0.23
N GLY A 12 -8.61 6.09 -0.52
CA GLY A 12 -8.03 7.35 -0.04
C GLY A 12 -6.58 7.23 0.46
N LYS A 13 -5.89 6.13 0.16
CA LYS A 13 -4.48 5.91 0.55
C LYS A 13 -3.57 7.10 0.25
N THR A 14 -3.56 7.56 -0.99
CA THR A 14 -2.71 8.68 -1.41
C THR A 14 -3.01 9.95 -0.60
N THR A 15 -4.28 10.22 -0.31
CA THR A 15 -4.69 11.37 0.51
C THR A 15 -4.19 11.23 1.93
N PHE A 16 -4.36 10.06 2.54
CA PHE A 16 -3.87 9.76 3.88
C PHE A 16 -2.34 9.85 3.95
N VAL A 17 -1.62 9.21 3.03
CA VAL A 17 -0.16 9.26 2.96
C VAL A 17 0.33 10.70 2.85
N ASN A 18 -0.26 11.52 1.96
CA ASN A 18 0.12 12.93 1.83
C ASN A 18 -0.19 13.75 3.10
N LYS A 19 -1.30 13.47 3.79
CA LYS A 19 -1.61 14.07 5.11
C LYS A 19 -0.51 13.75 6.12
N CYS A 20 -0.08 12.49 6.20
CA CYS A 20 1.00 12.04 7.08
C CYS A 20 2.33 12.73 6.74
N ILE A 21 2.71 12.76 5.47
CA ILE A 21 3.94 13.41 5.00
C ILE A 21 3.95 14.89 5.36
N ASN A 22 2.85 15.60 5.09
CA ASN A 22 2.74 17.02 5.41
C ASN A 22 2.83 17.29 6.92
N TYR A 23 2.21 16.44 7.73
CA TYR A 23 2.29 16.53 9.18
C TYR A 23 3.72 16.31 9.69
N LEU A 24 4.35 15.21 9.28
CA LEU A 24 5.70 14.85 9.71
C LEU A 24 6.75 15.88 9.26
N ASN A 25 6.66 16.40 8.05
CA ASN A 25 7.61 17.39 7.56
C ASN A 25 7.47 18.75 8.28
N LYS A 26 6.29 19.08 8.83
CA LYS A 26 6.11 20.26 9.68
C LYS A 26 6.78 20.10 11.06
N THR A 27 6.93 18.89 11.53
CA THR A 27 7.59 18.56 12.82
C THR A 27 9.08 18.23 12.65
N HIS A 28 9.71 18.71 11.57
CA HIS A 28 11.13 18.49 11.22
C HIS A 28 11.53 17.02 10.98
N ASN A 29 10.55 16.16 10.75
CA ASN A 29 10.80 14.77 10.41
C ASN A 29 10.83 14.64 8.88
N HIS A 30 12.02 14.46 8.29
CA HIS A 30 12.15 14.21 6.86
C HIS A 30 11.39 12.93 6.46
N ALA A 31 10.20 13.11 5.89
CA ALA A 31 9.33 12.04 5.47
C ALA A 31 9.14 12.02 3.95
N LEU A 32 9.08 10.81 3.36
CA LEU A 32 8.97 10.59 1.91
C LEU A 32 7.75 9.72 1.59
N HIS A 33 7.00 10.10 0.56
CA HIS A 33 5.95 9.27 -0.05
C HIS A 33 6.53 8.47 -1.23
N ILE A 34 6.27 7.17 -1.26
CA ILE A 34 6.63 6.26 -2.36
C ILE A 34 5.40 5.47 -2.81
N LYS A 35 5.21 5.37 -4.11
CA LYS A 35 4.35 4.38 -4.75
C LYS A 35 5.23 3.22 -5.23
N PRO A 36 5.15 2.04 -4.60
CA PRO A 36 5.97 0.90 -4.99
C PRO A 36 5.84 0.53 -6.46
N SER A 37 4.62 0.59 -7.02
CA SER A 37 4.35 0.32 -8.43
C SER A 37 5.23 1.13 -9.39
N ASP A 38 5.48 2.42 -9.10
CA ASP A 38 6.26 3.28 -9.98
C ASP A 38 7.71 2.79 -10.08
N ILE A 39 8.27 2.30 -8.97
CA ILE A 39 9.63 1.77 -8.92
C ILE A 39 9.69 0.37 -9.54
N LEU A 40 8.74 -0.50 -9.18
CA LEU A 40 8.68 -1.89 -9.66
C LEU A 40 8.50 -1.93 -11.18
N PHE A 41 7.59 -1.11 -11.73
CA PHE A 41 7.36 -1.02 -13.17
C PHE A 41 8.58 -0.47 -13.90
N LYS A 42 9.24 0.54 -13.31
CA LYS A 42 10.46 1.09 -13.87
C LYS A 42 11.57 0.05 -13.96
N ILE A 43 11.80 -0.72 -12.89
CA ILE A 43 12.81 -1.80 -12.89
C ILE A 43 12.48 -2.86 -13.95
N ALA A 44 11.22 -3.29 -14.04
CA ALA A 44 10.78 -4.28 -15.03
C ALA A 44 11.02 -3.80 -16.46
N ASN A 45 10.67 -2.55 -16.75
CA ASN A 45 10.85 -1.96 -18.07
C ASN A 45 12.33 -1.74 -18.43
N ASP A 46 13.08 -1.06 -17.56
CA ASP A 46 14.42 -0.57 -17.86
C ASP A 46 15.46 -1.68 -17.83
N GLU A 47 15.33 -2.68 -16.94
CA GLU A 47 16.32 -3.73 -16.74
C GLU A 47 15.95 -5.06 -17.41
N LEU A 48 14.66 -5.34 -17.64
CA LEU A 48 14.19 -6.61 -18.19
C LEU A 48 13.43 -6.48 -19.52
N ASN A 49 13.21 -5.26 -20.01
CA ASN A 49 12.40 -4.96 -21.18
C ASN A 49 11.04 -5.71 -21.14
N SER A 50 10.41 -5.76 -19.97
CA SER A 50 9.22 -6.55 -19.67
C SER A 50 8.16 -5.72 -18.98
N LYS A 51 6.88 -6.06 -19.25
CA LYS A 51 5.77 -5.51 -18.44
C LYS A 51 5.73 -6.26 -17.11
N TYR A 52 5.71 -5.52 -16.00
CA TYR A 52 5.72 -6.07 -14.64
C TYR A 52 4.76 -7.25 -14.44
N TYR A 53 3.49 -7.11 -14.84
CA TYR A 53 2.47 -8.15 -14.66
C TYR A 53 2.61 -9.38 -15.58
N HIS A 54 3.52 -9.36 -16.54
CA HIS A 54 3.78 -10.49 -17.47
C HIS A 54 5.17 -11.10 -17.26
N THR A 55 5.75 -10.83 -16.12
CA THR A 55 7.10 -11.23 -15.76
C THR A 55 7.11 -12.61 -15.09
N SER A 56 8.12 -13.44 -15.36
CA SER A 56 8.29 -14.74 -14.72
C SER A 56 8.57 -14.59 -13.21
N GLU A 57 8.28 -15.61 -12.41
CA GLU A 57 8.53 -15.61 -10.96
C GLU A 57 10.00 -15.26 -10.62
N LYS A 58 10.95 -15.82 -11.35
CA LYS A 58 12.38 -15.51 -11.19
C LYS A 58 12.66 -14.02 -11.37
N ASN A 59 12.07 -13.40 -12.39
CA ASN A 59 12.23 -11.99 -12.68
C ASN A 59 11.48 -11.13 -11.64
N MET A 60 10.32 -11.58 -11.14
CA MET A 60 9.63 -10.92 -10.03
C MET A 60 10.51 -10.84 -8.78
N ASN A 61 11.13 -11.95 -8.38
CA ASN A 61 12.07 -11.98 -7.25
C ASN A 61 13.27 -11.03 -7.46
N TYR A 62 13.78 -10.93 -8.67
CA TYR A 62 14.82 -9.97 -9.02
C TYR A 62 14.34 -8.52 -8.85
N ILE A 63 13.18 -8.17 -9.42
CA ILE A 63 12.58 -6.83 -9.34
C ILE A 63 12.38 -6.42 -7.88
N HIS A 64 11.76 -7.29 -7.06
CA HIS A 64 11.51 -7.02 -5.64
C HIS A 64 12.81 -6.88 -4.83
N THR A 65 13.83 -7.68 -5.14
CA THR A 65 15.15 -7.56 -4.51
C THR A 65 15.81 -6.20 -4.84
N LYS A 66 15.73 -5.78 -6.10
CA LYS A 66 16.23 -4.46 -6.53
C LYS A 66 15.45 -3.32 -5.88
N TYR A 67 14.12 -3.45 -5.82
CA TYR A 67 13.25 -2.51 -5.13
C TYR A 67 13.66 -2.35 -3.66
N LEU A 68 13.83 -3.45 -2.92
CA LEU A 68 14.27 -3.41 -1.52
C LEU A 68 15.63 -2.73 -1.35
N LYS A 69 16.60 -3.04 -2.20
CA LYS A 69 17.92 -2.36 -2.16
C LYS A 69 17.75 -0.85 -2.32
N LYS A 70 16.90 -0.42 -3.26
CA LYS A 70 16.62 1.00 -3.50
C LYS A 70 15.98 1.67 -2.30
N ILE A 71 14.91 1.11 -1.72
CA ILE A 71 14.24 1.73 -0.58
C ILE A 71 15.08 1.71 0.69
N ASN A 72 16.00 0.73 0.83
CA ASN A 72 16.91 0.65 1.97
C ASN A 72 18.06 1.67 1.89
N SER A 73 18.42 2.16 0.71
CA SER A 73 19.44 3.19 0.54
C SER A 73 18.92 4.61 0.82
N LEU A 74 17.61 4.79 0.96
CA LEU A 74 17.00 6.10 1.18
C LEU A 74 17.21 6.55 2.63
N LYS A 75 17.69 7.78 2.80
CA LYS A 75 17.98 8.39 4.11
C LYS A 75 16.83 9.34 4.50
N TYR A 76 15.74 8.77 5.00
CA TYR A 76 14.60 9.50 5.52
C TYR A 76 14.21 8.97 6.91
N ASN A 77 13.68 9.84 7.77
CA ASN A 77 13.22 9.43 9.11
C ASN A 77 11.96 8.56 9.01
N ALA A 78 11.07 8.89 8.06
CA ALA A 78 9.93 8.07 7.70
C ALA A 78 9.77 7.93 6.19
N ILE A 79 9.38 6.74 5.73
CA ILE A 79 8.95 6.52 4.36
C ILE A 79 7.57 5.87 4.41
N LEU A 80 6.59 6.50 3.79
CA LEU A 80 5.24 5.98 3.66
C LEU A 80 5.02 5.46 2.25
N PHE A 81 4.53 4.23 2.16
CA PHE A 81 4.29 3.53 0.90
C PHE A 81 2.80 3.44 0.63
N ASP A 82 2.35 3.93 -0.53
CA ASP A 82 0.98 3.76 -1.03
C ASP A 82 0.90 2.43 -1.78
N CYS A 83 0.49 1.38 -1.05
CA CYS A 83 0.55 -0.01 -1.49
C CYS A 83 -0.80 -0.54 -1.97
N HIS A 84 -0.75 -1.55 -2.82
CA HIS A 84 -1.85 -2.43 -3.18
C HIS A 84 -1.57 -3.86 -2.75
N CYS A 85 -2.62 -4.60 -2.41
CA CYS A 85 -2.51 -5.98 -1.95
C CYS A 85 -3.11 -6.96 -2.96
N ALA A 86 -4.21 -6.60 -3.59
CA ALA A 86 -4.91 -7.45 -4.54
C ALA A 86 -5.64 -6.65 -5.62
N TYR A 87 -5.94 -7.32 -6.72
CA TYR A 87 -6.72 -6.78 -7.83
C TYR A 87 -7.75 -7.79 -8.33
N TRP A 88 -8.80 -7.30 -8.99
CA TRP A 88 -9.68 -8.11 -9.83
C TRP A 88 -9.02 -8.34 -11.19
N ASP A 89 -9.06 -9.57 -11.67
CA ASP A 89 -8.74 -9.87 -13.07
C ASP A 89 -9.96 -9.60 -13.99
N LYS A 90 -9.77 -9.80 -15.29
CA LYS A 90 -10.83 -9.62 -16.29
C LYS A 90 -12.03 -10.60 -16.15
N ASN A 91 -11.84 -11.69 -15.42
CA ASN A 91 -12.87 -12.70 -15.15
C ASN A 91 -13.52 -12.49 -13.78
N TRP A 92 -13.28 -11.35 -13.12
CA TRP A 92 -13.73 -11.07 -11.79
C TRP A 92 -13.23 -12.10 -10.74
N GLN A 93 -11.97 -12.49 -10.85
CA GLN A 93 -11.29 -13.26 -9.81
C GLN A 93 -10.28 -12.38 -9.09
N LEU A 94 -10.32 -12.42 -7.75
CA LEU A 94 -9.35 -11.71 -6.93
C LEU A 94 -8.01 -12.47 -6.90
N TYR A 95 -6.93 -11.74 -7.13
CA TYR A 95 -5.59 -12.29 -6.97
C TYR A 95 -4.72 -11.35 -6.13
N SER A 96 -3.90 -11.94 -5.27
CA SER A 96 -2.94 -11.19 -4.46
C SER A 96 -1.67 -10.89 -5.25
N ILE A 97 -1.13 -9.70 -5.02
CA ILE A 97 0.18 -9.28 -5.51
C ILE A 97 1.19 -9.10 -4.36
N LEU A 98 0.82 -9.55 -3.16
CA LEU A 98 1.70 -9.47 -2.00
C LEU A 98 2.96 -10.31 -2.21
N SER A 99 4.11 -9.72 -1.91
CA SER A 99 5.39 -10.39 -1.88
C SER A 99 5.91 -10.46 -0.43
N GLU A 100 6.34 -11.63 0.01
CA GLU A 100 7.02 -11.77 1.31
C GLU A 100 8.28 -10.92 1.39
N ILE A 101 8.93 -10.70 0.26
CA ILE A 101 10.13 -9.87 0.16
C ILE A 101 9.78 -8.43 0.55
N ASP A 102 8.68 -7.88 -0.01
CA ASP A 102 8.25 -6.50 0.29
C ASP A 102 7.80 -6.36 1.74
N ILE A 103 7.05 -7.34 2.24
CA ILE A 103 6.57 -7.35 3.63
C ILE A 103 7.73 -7.28 4.64
N LYS A 104 8.84 -7.97 4.37
CA LYS A 104 10.05 -7.89 5.22
C LYS A 104 10.69 -6.50 5.20
N GLY A 105 10.45 -5.73 4.16
CA GLY A 105 10.98 -4.36 3.99
C GLY A 105 10.28 -3.29 4.82
N TYR A 106 9.12 -3.57 5.42
CA TYR A 106 8.32 -2.58 6.13
C TYR A 106 8.30 -2.81 7.64
N ASP A 107 8.24 -1.71 8.40
CA ASP A 107 8.21 -1.72 9.87
C ASP A 107 6.77 -1.76 10.40
N LYS A 108 5.83 -1.06 9.75
CA LYS A 108 4.44 -0.87 10.17
C LYS A 108 3.49 -1.06 9.00
N PHE A 109 2.29 -1.61 9.29
CA PHE A 109 1.27 -1.94 8.29
C PHE A 109 -0.05 -1.31 8.68
N ILE A 110 -0.63 -0.53 7.78
CA ILE A 110 -1.90 0.18 7.96
C ILE A 110 -2.84 -0.20 6.83
N TYR A 111 -4.10 -0.48 7.13
CA TYR A 111 -5.15 -0.72 6.15
C TYR A 111 -6.24 0.34 6.26
N LEU A 112 -6.52 1.06 5.18
CA LEU A 112 -7.62 2.01 5.11
C LEU A 112 -8.91 1.29 4.72
N ASN A 113 -9.74 0.99 5.72
CA ASN A 113 -11.03 0.34 5.56
C ASN A 113 -12.16 1.36 5.32
N THR A 114 -12.03 2.13 4.26
CA THR A 114 -13.03 3.12 3.86
C THR A 114 -14.37 2.45 3.56
N ASP A 115 -15.46 3.11 3.91
CA ASP A 115 -16.83 2.68 3.62
C ASP A 115 -17.04 2.39 2.13
N SER A 116 -17.72 1.26 1.84
CA SER A 116 -17.87 0.75 0.48
C SER A 116 -18.73 1.63 -0.42
N LYS A 117 -19.75 2.33 0.14
CA LYS A 117 -20.54 3.30 -0.63
C LYS A 117 -19.69 4.50 -1.04
N THR A 118 -18.85 4.98 -0.13
CA THR A 118 -17.89 6.06 -0.42
C THR A 118 -16.92 5.66 -1.53
N ILE A 119 -16.42 4.42 -1.52
CA ILE A 119 -15.53 3.91 -2.55
C ILE A 119 -16.26 3.82 -3.89
N LEU A 120 -17.47 3.26 -3.92
CA LEU A 120 -18.28 3.14 -5.13
C LEU A 120 -18.52 4.51 -5.77
N THR A 121 -18.96 5.50 -4.98
CA THR A 121 -19.15 6.88 -5.47
C THR A 121 -17.86 7.47 -6.10
N ARG A 122 -16.71 7.23 -5.49
CA ARG A 122 -15.43 7.71 -6.01
C ARG A 122 -14.97 6.98 -7.28
N LEU A 123 -15.38 5.72 -7.45
CA LEU A 123 -15.13 4.95 -8.66
C LEU A 123 -15.97 5.44 -9.83
N ASP A 124 -17.26 5.71 -9.59
CA ASP A 124 -18.19 6.23 -10.60
C ASP A 124 -17.78 7.62 -11.13
N LEU A 125 -17.19 8.45 -10.27
CA LEU A 125 -16.72 9.79 -10.64
C LEU A 125 -15.36 9.81 -11.35
N SER A 126 -14.74 8.65 -11.62
CA SER A 126 -13.36 8.62 -12.12
C SER A 126 -13.20 7.97 -13.48
N ASP A 127 -12.68 8.73 -14.44
CA ASP A 127 -12.33 8.22 -15.79
C ASP A 127 -11.24 7.14 -15.78
N SER A 128 -10.41 7.08 -14.73
CA SER A 128 -9.29 6.13 -14.63
C SER A 128 -9.69 4.73 -14.18
N SER A 129 -10.97 4.49 -13.91
CA SER A 129 -11.50 3.21 -13.39
C SER A 129 -12.05 2.28 -14.47
N LYS A 130 -11.71 2.50 -15.73
CA LYS A 130 -12.26 1.76 -16.89
C LYS A 130 -12.18 0.24 -16.79
N HIS A 131 -11.22 -0.30 -16.04
CA HIS A 131 -11.01 -1.74 -15.85
C HIS A 131 -11.87 -2.38 -14.75
N ILE A 132 -12.59 -1.57 -13.97
CA ILE A 132 -13.50 -2.01 -12.89
C ILE A 132 -14.91 -1.45 -13.08
N ILE A 133 -15.29 -1.14 -14.33
CA ILE A 133 -16.64 -0.69 -14.68
C ILE A 133 -17.65 -1.75 -14.26
N GLY A 134 -18.72 -1.32 -13.58
CA GLY A 134 -19.79 -2.21 -13.13
C GLY A 134 -19.49 -3.00 -11.86
N ILE A 135 -18.48 -2.56 -11.07
CA ILE A 135 -18.26 -3.13 -9.74
C ILE A 135 -19.46 -2.83 -8.83
N THR A 136 -19.88 -3.81 -8.04
CA THR A 136 -20.97 -3.67 -7.06
C THR A 136 -20.46 -3.46 -5.64
N LEU A 137 -21.36 -3.06 -4.73
CA LEU A 137 -21.01 -2.94 -3.30
C LEU A 137 -20.51 -4.26 -2.72
N GLU A 138 -21.17 -5.37 -3.09
CA GLU A 138 -20.79 -6.71 -2.64
C GLU A 138 -19.37 -7.07 -3.07
N ARG A 139 -18.99 -6.76 -4.32
CA ARG A 139 -17.63 -6.97 -4.82
C ARG A 139 -16.60 -6.06 -4.15
N ILE A 140 -16.96 -4.85 -3.80
CA ILE A 140 -16.09 -3.96 -3.00
C ILE A 140 -15.87 -4.55 -1.61
N ASP A 141 -16.92 -5.05 -0.96
CA ASP A 141 -16.82 -5.69 0.35
C ASP A 141 -16.00 -6.99 0.30
N GLU A 142 -16.19 -7.80 -0.73
CA GLU A 142 -15.40 -9.00 -1.00
C GLU A 142 -13.91 -8.65 -1.18
N TRP A 143 -13.60 -7.64 -1.97
CA TRP A 143 -12.23 -7.16 -2.20
C TRP A 143 -11.56 -6.73 -0.89
N LYS A 144 -12.23 -5.92 -0.07
CA LYS A 144 -11.74 -5.48 1.24
C LYS A 144 -11.46 -6.66 2.16
N LYS A 145 -12.40 -7.61 2.27
CA LYS A 145 -12.24 -8.83 3.08
C LYS A 145 -11.05 -9.67 2.61
N TYR A 146 -10.91 -9.84 1.31
CA TYR A 146 -9.79 -10.56 0.71
C TYR A 146 -8.46 -9.91 1.05
N GLU A 147 -8.30 -8.59 0.85
CA GLU A 147 -7.07 -7.87 1.17
C GLU A 147 -6.70 -7.96 2.65
N ILE A 148 -7.66 -7.72 3.55
CA ILE A 148 -7.44 -7.82 5.00
C ILE A 148 -6.98 -9.24 5.37
N SER A 149 -7.67 -10.27 4.87
CA SER A 149 -7.32 -11.66 5.14
C SER A 149 -5.92 -12.02 4.63
N ALA A 150 -5.59 -11.60 3.41
CA ALA A 150 -4.27 -11.85 2.82
C ALA A 150 -3.15 -11.17 3.62
N LEU A 151 -3.36 -9.92 4.05
CA LEU A 151 -2.40 -9.19 4.88
C LEU A 151 -2.24 -9.84 6.26
N VAL A 152 -3.32 -10.18 6.95
CA VAL A 152 -3.25 -10.85 8.25
C VAL A 152 -2.50 -12.17 8.15
N ASN A 153 -2.79 -12.97 7.11
CA ASN A 153 -2.15 -14.27 6.92
C ASN A 153 -0.64 -14.16 6.68
N ILE A 154 -0.18 -13.17 5.91
CA ILE A 154 1.25 -13.00 5.63
C ILE A 154 2.01 -12.33 6.80
N LEU A 155 1.33 -11.50 7.61
CA LEU A 155 1.94 -10.79 8.74
C LEU A 155 2.05 -11.64 10.00
N LYS A 156 1.08 -12.53 10.25
CA LYS A 156 1.03 -13.37 11.44
C LYS A 156 2.30 -14.20 11.67
N PRO A 157 2.87 -14.91 10.67
CA PRO A 157 4.08 -15.72 10.84
C PRO A 157 5.32 -14.92 11.24
N ILE A 158 5.35 -13.63 10.98
CA ILE A 158 6.48 -12.73 11.28
C ILE A 158 6.21 -11.80 12.48
N ASN A 159 5.17 -12.10 13.27
CA ASN A 159 4.78 -11.33 14.46
C ASN A 159 4.58 -9.82 14.19
N LYS A 160 4.01 -9.47 13.04
CA LYS A 160 3.63 -8.10 12.71
C LYS A 160 2.11 -7.97 12.72
N ASN A 161 1.63 -6.79 13.12
CA ASN A 161 0.21 -6.48 13.21
C ASN A 161 -0.23 -5.59 12.05
N LEU A 162 -1.49 -5.74 11.65
CA LEU A 162 -2.18 -4.85 10.73
C LEU A 162 -3.06 -3.88 11.53
N GLU A 163 -2.79 -2.59 11.41
CA GLU A 163 -3.64 -1.55 11.99
C GLU A 163 -4.74 -1.18 10.99
N ILE A 164 -6.00 -1.27 11.40
CA ILE A 164 -7.14 -1.00 10.52
C ILE A 164 -7.74 0.35 10.90
N ILE A 165 -7.75 1.29 9.95
CA ILE A 165 -8.40 2.60 10.07
C ILE A 165 -9.81 2.50 9.50
N ASN A 166 -10.84 2.62 10.35
CA ASN A 166 -12.24 2.58 9.94
C ASN A 166 -12.87 3.97 9.81
N LYS A 167 -12.35 4.96 10.55
CA LYS A 167 -12.90 6.31 10.62
C LYS A 167 -11.80 7.36 10.51
N LYS A 168 -12.19 8.56 10.11
CA LYS A 168 -11.26 9.69 10.01
C LYS A 168 -10.61 10.07 11.36
N SER A 169 -11.31 9.87 12.47
CA SER A 169 -10.77 10.06 13.83
C SER A 169 -9.59 9.14 14.14
N ASP A 170 -9.58 7.94 13.57
CA ASP A 170 -8.52 6.96 13.79
C ASP A 170 -7.21 7.39 13.10
N GLU A 171 -7.31 8.19 12.02
CA GLU A 171 -6.14 8.73 11.31
C GLU A 171 -5.28 9.60 12.21
N ASP A 172 -5.90 10.46 13.03
CA ASP A 172 -5.17 11.38 13.90
C ASP A 172 -4.48 10.63 15.06
N VAL A 173 -5.11 9.56 15.56
CA VAL A 173 -4.49 8.67 16.55
C VAL A 173 -3.22 8.03 15.98
N ILE A 174 -3.32 7.46 14.79
CA ILE A 174 -2.18 6.80 14.13
C ILE A 174 -1.07 7.79 13.77
N LEU A 175 -1.41 9.03 13.36
CA LEU A 175 -0.41 10.07 13.13
C LEU A 175 0.41 10.38 14.38
N ASN A 176 -0.26 10.53 15.53
CA ASN A 176 0.40 10.77 16.80
C ASN A 176 1.27 9.59 17.24
N GLU A 177 0.83 8.36 17.02
CA GLU A 177 1.62 7.15 17.27
C GLU A 177 2.87 7.09 16.42
N ILE A 178 2.77 7.38 15.12
CA ILE A 178 3.90 7.43 14.20
C ILE A 178 4.93 8.45 14.69
N GLU A 179 4.49 9.66 15.04
CA GLU A 179 5.36 10.72 15.54
C GLU A 179 6.07 10.30 16.83
N ASN A 180 5.34 9.73 17.79
CA ASN A 180 5.90 9.27 19.05
C ASN A 180 6.93 8.16 18.87
N GLN A 181 6.68 7.19 17.99
CA GLN A 181 7.64 6.13 17.66
C GLN A 181 8.90 6.66 16.99
N MET A 182 8.82 7.77 16.26
CA MET A 182 9.99 8.41 15.66
C MET A 182 10.83 9.16 16.70
N LYS A 183 10.20 9.83 17.68
CA LYS A 183 10.91 10.53 18.77
C LYS A 183 11.74 9.58 19.65
N VAL A 184 11.28 8.34 19.84
CA VAL A 184 11.99 7.32 20.64
C VAL A 184 13.23 6.76 19.92
N LYS A 185 13.31 6.87 18.59
CA LYS A 185 14.43 6.34 17.77
C LYS A 185 15.52 7.39 17.48
N MET A 186 15.31 8.62 17.87
CA MET A 186 16.27 9.73 17.80
C MET A 186 17.07 9.83 19.10
#